data_31412a4dbc63e1e28fa2801661099a19
#
_entry.id   31412a4dbc63e1e28fa2801661099a19
#
_cell.length_a   1.000
_cell.length_b   1.000
_cell.length_c   1.000
_cell.angle_alpha   90.00
_cell.angle_beta   90.00
_cell.angle_gamma   90.00
#
_symmetry.space_group_name_H-M   'P 1'
#
loop_
_entity.id
_entity.type
_entity.pdbx_description
1 polymer ?
#
loop_
_entity_poly.entity_id
_entity_poly.type
_entity_poly.pdbx_seq_one_letter_code
_entity_poly.pdbx_strand_id
1 'polypeptide(L)'
;SKPNPILLNQLSNIFIMSKAWSEKNFAMSPQNWDAGQETFSATNALGTGPFKVTLREPNTKTVFKRNKHWWGEMTDKKVTQIELLPIKNAATRVAALLSGEIDLVTDAPVQDLKRIGSSSGHKVESTPQMRTIFLGMDQAADKLRSGNTGDNPFKKKEVRQALYQAID
;
A
#
# COMPACT_ATOMS: atom_id res chain seq x y z
N SER A 1 18.93 -16.75 -24.07
CA SER A 1 18.43 -15.72 -23.15
C SER A 1 19.56 -15.32 -22.20
N LYS A 2 19.70 -14.02 -21.93
CA LYS A 2 20.70 -13.55 -20.97
C LYS A 2 20.15 -13.71 -19.55
N PRO A 3 20.98 -14.05 -18.54
CA PRO A 3 20.56 -14.10 -17.15
C PRO A 3 20.01 -12.72 -16.71
N ASN A 4 18.90 -12.72 -15.98
CA ASN A 4 18.36 -11.50 -15.37
C ASN A 4 18.91 -11.38 -13.93
N PRO A 5 19.86 -10.46 -13.64
CA PRO A 5 20.47 -10.35 -12.31
C PRO A 5 19.52 -9.86 -11.22
N ILE A 6 18.41 -9.23 -11.60
CA ILE A 6 17.41 -8.69 -10.66
C ILE A 6 16.15 -9.57 -10.56
N LEU A 7 16.16 -10.77 -11.15
CA LEU A 7 14.99 -11.65 -11.18
C LEU A 7 14.43 -11.95 -9.79
N LEU A 8 15.30 -12.25 -8.82
CA LEU A 8 14.86 -12.55 -7.45
C LEU A 8 14.17 -11.35 -6.80
N ASN A 9 14.68 -10.13 -7.03
CA ASN A 9 14.05 -8.91 -6.52
C ASN A 9 12.69 -8.66 -7.18
N GLN A 10 12.54 -8.98 -8.47
CA GLN A 10 11.26 -8.88 -9.16
C GLN A 10 10.25 -9.91 -8.65
N LEU A 11 10.71 -11.13 -8.36
CA LEU A 11 9.86 -12.20 -7.82
C LEU A 11 9.37 -11.91 -6.40
N SER A 12 10.06 -11.06 -5.62
CA SER A 12 9.61 -10.68 -4.28
C SER A 12 8.25 -9.98 -4.24
N ASN A 13 7.79 -9.45 -5.37
CA ASN A 13 6.47 -8.82 -5.51
C ASN A 13 5.38 -9.82 -5.94
N ILE A 14 5.71 -11.10 -6.15
CA ILE A 14 4.76 -12.14 -6.54
C ILE A 14 4.44 -12.98 -5.31
N PHE A 15 3.23 -12.83 -4.80
CA PHE A 15 2.77 -13.57 -3.64
C PHE A 15 2.16 -14.92 -4.05
N ILE A 16 2.69 -16.01 -3.48
CA ILE A 16 2.18 -17.36 -3.75
C ILE A 16 0.97 -17.63 -2.85
N MET A 17 -0.15 -17.94 -3.48
CA MET A 17 -1.39 -18.31 -2.80
C MET A 17 -1.52 -19.83 -2.67
N SER A 18 -2.19 -20.31 -1.62
CA SER A 18 -2.55 -21.71 -1.50
C SER A 18 -3.59 -22.09 -2.56
N LYS A 19 -3.25 -23.05 -3.45
CA LYS A 19 -4.17 -23.53 -4.48
C LYS A 19 -5.48 -24.06 -3.87
N ALA A 20 -5.41 -24.93 -2.87
CA ALA A 20 -6.57 -25.52 -2.23
C ALA A 20 -7.47 -24.47 -1.55
N TRP A 21 -6.88 -23.44 -0.93
CA TRP A 21 -7.65 -22.34 -0.37
C TRP A 21 -8.34 -21.51 -1.45
N SER A 22 -7.63 -21.21 -2.54
CA SER A 22 -8.17 -20.42 -3.64
C SER A 22 -9.31 -21.14 -4.36
N GLU A 23 -9.18 -22.44 -4.59
CA GLU A 23 -10.24 -23.27 -5.17
C GLU A 23 -11.48 -23.33 -4.26
N LYS A 24 -11.27 -23.60 -2.96
CA LYS A 24 -12.36 -23.68 -1.96
C LYS A 24 -13.17 -22.38 -1.86
N ASN A 25 -12.53 -21.23 -2.04
CA ASN A 25 -13.15 -19.92 -1.85
C ASN A 25 -13.41 -19.19 -3.18
N PHE A 26 -13.38 -19.89 -4.31
CA PHE A 26 -13.63 -19.33 -5.64
C PHE A 26 -12.75 -18.10 -5.97
N ALA A 27 -11.51 -18.11 -5.47
CA ALA A 27 -10.54 -17.02 -5.61
C ALA A 27 -9.45 -17.31 -6.65
N MET A 28 -9.73 -18.15 -7.66
CA MET A 28 -8.79 -18.51 -8.72
C MET A 28 -8.73 -17.48 -9.84
N SER A 29 -9.76 -16.69 -10.01
CA SER A 29 -9.83 -15.64 -11.01
C SER A 29 -9.44 -14.29 -10.41
N PRO A 30 -8.77 -13.42 -11.19
CA PRO A 30 -8.50 -12.07 -10.76
C PRO A 30 -9.79 -11.30 -10.55
N GLN A 31 -9.75 -10.31 -9.66
CA GLN A 31 -10.88 -9.43 -9.40
C GLN A 31 -11.20 -8.59 -10.64
N ASN A 32 -12.47 -8.53 -11.00
CA ASN A 32 -12.95 -7.64 -12.04
C ASN A 32 -13.41 -6.31 -11.43
N TRP A 33 -12.52 -5.33 -11.43
CA TRP A 33 -12.78 -4.00 -10.89
C TRP A 33 -13.87 -3.23 -11.67
N ASP A 34 -13.94 -3.45 -12.98
CA ASP A 34 -14.90 -2.76 -13.84
C ASP A 34 -16.34 -3.26 -13.59
N ALA A 35 -16.49 -4.49 -13.13
CA ALA A 35 -17.77 -5.06 -12.73
C ALA A 35 -18.17 -4.77 -11.28
N GLY A 36 -17.32 -4.08 -10.49
CA GLY A 36 -17.56 -3.82 -9.09
C GLY A 36 -17.61 -5.08 -8.20
N GLN A 37 -17.13 -6.22 -8.71
CA GLN A 37 -17.13 -7.49 -7.99
C GLN A 37 -15.89 -7.58 -7.09
N GLU A 38 -16.11 -7.76 -5.80
CA GLU A 38 -15.06 -8.12 -4.87
C GLU A 38 -14.93 -9.64 -4.79
N THR A 39 -13.71 -10.15 -4.93
CA THR A 39 -13.42 -11.57 -4.71
C THR A 39 -13.29 -11.84 -3.21
N PHE A 40 -13.48 -13.09 -2.80
CA PHE A 40 -13.28 -13.51 -1.41
C PHE A 40 -11.88 -13.13 -0.89
N SER A 41 -10.86 -13.13 -1.73
CA SER A 41 -9.49 -12.75 -1.39
C SER A 41 -9.29 -11.25 -1.13
N ALA A 42 -10.24 -10.39 -1.51
CA ALA A 42 -10.16 -8.95 -1.23
C ALA A 42 -10.33 -8.64 0.28
N THR A 43 -11.17 -9.42 0.96
CA THR A 43 -11.45 -9.25 2.39
C THR A 43 -10.87 -10.36 3.26
N ASN A 44 -10.46 -11.47 2.66
CA ASN A 44 -9.91 -12.63 3.35
C ASN A 44 -8.51 -12.95 2.80
N ALA A 45 -7.60 -13.30 3.67
CA ALA A 45 -6.24 -13.65 3.26
C ALA A 45 -5.76 -14.90 4.00
N LEU A 46 -5.04 -15.76 3.30
CA LEU A 46 -4.29 -16.87 3.87
C LEU A 46 -2.81 -16.67 3.55
N GLY A 47 -2.06 -16.18 4.53
CA GLY A 47 -0.61 -15.99 4.43
C GLY A 47 0.16 -16.91 5.36
N THR A 48 1.45 -17.08 5.07
CA THR A 48 2.39 -17.86 5.90
C THR A 48 3.24 -16.99 6.80
N GLY A 49 2.96 -15.69 6.87
CA GLY A 49 3.72 -14.71 7.65
C GLY A 49 3.54 -14.80 9.16
N PRO A 50 4.25 -13.94 9.92
CA PRO A 50 4.20 -13.90 11.39
C PRO A 50 2.86 -13.41 11.95
N PHE A 51 2.07 -12.73 11.13
CA PHE A 51 0.72 -12.28 11.48
C PHE A 51 -0.28 -12.76 10.43
N LYS A 52 -1.51 -13.00 10.87
CA LYS A 52 -2.66 -13.38 10.04
C LYS A 52 -3.72 -12.30 10.11
N VAL A 53 -4.33 -11.97 8.98
CA VAL A 53 -5.54 -11.13 8.93
C VAL A 53 -6.68 -11.88 9.62
N THR A 54 -7.30 -11.26 10.60
CA THR A 54 -8.48 -11.81 11.30
C THR A 54 -9.74 -11.00 11.06
N LEU A 55 -9.60 -9.74 10.64
CA LEU A 55 -10.69 -8.88 10.24
C LEU A 55 -10.19 -7.92 9.16
N ARG A 56 -10.98 -7.70 8.14
CA ARG A 56 -10.76 -6.64 7.17
C ARG A 56 -12.09 -5.96 6.84
N GLU A 57 -12.23 -4.75 7.27
CA GLU A 57 -13.30 -3.83 6.92
C GLU A 57 -12.72 -2.76 5.99
N PRO A 58 -13.04 -2.79 4.68
CA PRO A 58 -12.50 -1.84 3.71
C PRO A 58 -12.70 -0.39 4.18
N ASN A 59 -11.67 0.42 4.04
CA ASN A 59 -11.64 1.84 4.46
C ASN A 59 -11.86 2.12 5.97
N THR A 60 -12.08 1.11 6.80
CA THR A 60 -12.31 1.25 8.24
C THR A 60 -11.13 0.74 9.05
N LYS A 61 -10.86 -0.57 8.98
CA LYS A 61 -9.71 -1.16 9.68
C LYS A 61 -9.34 -2.54 9.15
N THR A 62 -8.09 -2.91 9.38
CA THR A 62 -7.63 -4.29 9.23
C THR A 62 -6.96 -4.73 10.52
N VAL A 63 -7.37 -5.89 11.03
CA VAL A 63 -6.82 -6.47 12.26
C VAL A 63 -5.96 -7.68 11.91
N PHE A 64 -4.74 -7.66 12.41
CA PHE A 64 -3.81 -8.76 12.29
C PHE A 64 -3.54 -9.35 13.68
N LYS A 65 -3.55 -10.65 13.79
CA LYS A 65 -3.14 -11.38 15.00
C LYS A 65 -1.91 -12.23 14.75
N ARG A 66 -1.09 -12.38 15.77
CA ARG A 66 0.11 -13.21 15.72
C ARG A 66 -0.23 -14.63 15.23
N ASN A 67 0.55 -15.11 14.27
CA ASN A 67 0.47 -16.49 13.80
C ASN A 67 1.29 -17.41 14.72
N LYS A 68 0.62 -18.18 15.56
CA LYS A 68 1.25 -19.12 16.50
C LYS A 68 2.00 -20.28 15.78
N HIS A 69 1.70 -20.50 14.51
CA HIS A 69 2.32 -21.55 13.69
C HIS A 69 3.36 -21.00 12.71
N TRP A 70 3.78 -19.75 12.90
CA TRP A 70 4.83 -19.21 12.05
C TRP A 70 6.17 -19.89 12.37
N TRP A 71 6.86 -20.26 11.32
CA TRP A 71 8.09 -21.05 11.37
C TRP A 71 9.38 -20.24 11.58
N GLY A 72 9.32 -18.92 11.37
CA GLY A 72 10.47 -18.04 11.52
C GLY A 72 10.64 -17.51 12.95
N GLU A 73 11.74 -16.83 13.19
CA GLU A 73 12.01 -16.18 14.47
C GLU A 73 11.38 -14.78 14.52
N MET A 74 10.66 -14.49 15.58
CA MET A 74 10.18 -13.15 15.88
C MET A 74 11.16 -12.45 16.81
N THR A 75 11.73 -11.35 16.36
CA THR A 75 12.64 -10.50 17.17
C THR A 75 11.90 -9.83 18.33
N ASP A 76 10.63 -9.49 18.15
CA ASP A 76 9.79 -8.96 19.22
C ASP A 76 8.58 -9.88 19.48
N LYS A 77 8.55 -10.45 20.69
CA LYS A 77 7.47 -11.34 21.13
C LYS A 77 6.33 -10.59 21.83
N LYS A 78 6.42 -9.28 22.02
CA LYS A 78 5.45 -8.46 22.75
C LYS A 78 4.21 -8.13 21.93
N VAL A 79 4.39 -7.80 20.64
CA VAL A 79 3.27 -7.46 19.77
C VAL A 79 2.48 -8.71 19.42
N THR A 80 1.24 -8.78 19.85
CA THR A 80 0.32 -9.92 19.60
C THR A 80 -0.78 -9.58 18.60
N GLN A 81 -1.11 -8.31 18.45
CA GLN A 81 -2.13 -7.77 17.53
C GLN A 81 -1.65 -6.46 16.93
N ILE A 82 -2.00 -6.23 15.68
CA ILE A 82 -1.78 -4.97 14.96
C ILE A 82 -3.13 -4.55 14.37
N GLU A 83 -3.52 -3.30 14.57
CA GLU A 83 -4.68 -2.71 13.95
C GLU A 83 -4.23 -1.62 12.97
N LEU A 84 -4.55 -1.80 11.71
CA LEU A 84 -4.27 -0.82 10.67
C LEU A 84 -5.52 0.03 10.45
N LEU A 85 -5.41 1.33 10.73
CA LEU A 85 -6.47 2.32 10.60
C LEU A 85 -6.15 3.29 9.44
N PRO A 86 -6.93 3.30 8.36
CA PRO A 86 -6.71 4.19 7.23
C PRO A 86 -7.22 5.61 7.54
N ILE A 87 -6.41 6.45 8.14
CA ILE A 87 -6.72 7.87 8.41
C ILE A 87 -6.23 8.71 7.22
N LYS A 88 -7.12 9.15 6.35
CA LYS A 88 -6.80 9.87 5.11
C LYS A 88 -6.19 11.25 5.36
N ASN A 89 -6.75 12.01 6.30
CA ASN A 89 -6.27 13.36 6.60
C ASN A 89 -4.95 13.30 7.39
N ALA A 90 -3.92 13.97 6.88
CA ALA A 90 -2.59 13.93 7.47
C ALA A 90 -2.52 14.63 8.84
N ALA A 91 -3.20 15.76 9.02
CA ALA A 91 -3.23 16.48 10.30
C ALA A 91 -3.95 15.67 11.37
N THR A 92 -5.08 15.01 11.04
CA THR A 92 -5.79 14.10 11.93
C THR A 92 -4.90 12.91 12.34
N ARG A 93 -4.15 12.36 11.40
CA ARG A 93 -3.22 11.25 11.66
C ARG A 93 -2.10 11.63 12.63
N VAL A 94 -1.53 12.84 12.46
CA VAL A 94 -0.51 13.37 13.39
C VAL A 94 -1.13 13.68 14.77
N ALA A 95 -2.33 14.23 14.83
CA ALA A 95 -3.02 14.48 16.08
C ALA A 95 -3.30 13.19 16.86
N ALA A 96 -3.79 12.14 16.18
CA ALA A 96 -4.05 10.84 16.78
C ALA A 96 -2.75 10.18 17.33
N LEU A 97 -1.62 10.35 16.66
CA LEU A 97 -0.32 9.90 17.17
C LEU A 97 0.05 10.67 18.45
N LEU A 98 0.00 11.98 18.41
CA LEU A 98 0.41 12.83 19.53
C LEU A 98 -0.50 12.70 20.76
N SER A 99 -1.77 12.32 20.57
CA SER A 99 -2.71 12.01 21.66
C SER A 99 -2.57 10.59 22.22
N GLY A 100 -1.82 9.71 21.56
CA GLY A 100 -1.70 8.32 21.96
C GLY A 100 -2.87 7.44 21.51
N GLU A 101 -3.74 7.94 20.63
CA GLU A 101 -4.82 7.13 20.02
C GLU A 101 -4.28 6.05 19.10
N ILE A 102 -3.15 6.34 18.43
CA ILE A 102 -2.40 5.39 17.61
C ILE A 102 -0.93 5.38 18.01
N ASP A 103 -0.27 4.24 17.83
CA ASP A 103 1.12 4.03 18.26
C ASP A 103 2.14 4.30 17.16
N LEU A 104 1.73 4.22 15.89
CA LEU A 104 2.64 4.33 14.74
C LEU A 104 1.97 5.04 13.58
N VAL A 105 2.69 5.95 12.94
CA VAL A 105 2.31 6.57 11.66
C VAL A 105 3.37 6.25 10.63
N THR A 106 2.95 5.65 9.52
CA THR A 106 3.71 5.62 8.27
C THR A 106 3.38 6.88 7.46
N ASP A 107 4.30 7.39 6.66
CA ASP A 107 4.10 8.58 5.82
C ASP A 107 3.67 9.83 6.61
N ALA A 108 4.40 10.14 7.69
CA ALA A 108 4.21 11.39 8.41
C ALA A 108 4.60 12.58 7.52
N PRO A 109 3.80 13.68 7.52
CA PRO A 109 4.12 14.87 6.74
C PRO A 109 5.48 15.45 7.13
N VAL A 110 6.30 15.82 6.15
CA VAL A 110 7.68 16.32 6.38
C VAL A 110 7.69 17.54 7.30
N GLN A 111 6.72 18.44 7.16
CA GLN A 111 6.59 19.63 8.00
C GLN A 111 6.29 19.31 9.47
N ASP A 112 5.72 18.15 9.78
CA ASP A 112 5.38 17.75 11.15
C ASP A 112 6.48 16.91 11.84
N LEU A 113 7.51 16.45 11.12
CA LEU A 113 8.55 15.57 11.67
C LEU A 113 9.26 16.21 12.87
N LYS A 114 9.59 17.51 12.80
CA LYS A 114 10.21 18.23 13.91
C LYS A 114 9.30 18.27 15.13
N ARG A 115 8.00 18.55 14.94
CA ARG A 115 7.01 18.60 16.00
C ARG A 115 6.84 17.24 16.67
N ILE A 116 6.74 16.16 15.88
CA ILE A 116 6.62 14.79 16.39
C ILE A 116 7.89 14.42 17.17
N GLY A 117 9.06 14.64 16.60
CA GLY A 117 10.34 14.27 17.23
C GLY A 117 10.70 15.05 18.50
N SER A 118 10.14 16.28 18.68
CA SER A 118 10.31 17.06 19.91
C SER A 118 9.25 16.75 20.97
N SER A 119 8.22 15.97 20.64
CA SER A 119 7.18 15.57 21.59
C SER A 119 7.65 14.39 22.46
N SER A 120 7.41 14.48 23.76
CA SER A 120 7.82 13.44 24.72
C SER A 120 7.20 12.09 24.36
N GLY A 121 7.99 11.03 24.41
CA GLY A 121 7.53 9.66 24.12
C GLY A 121 7.43 9.30 22.64
N HIS A 122 7.76 10.23 21.72
CA HIS A 122 7.70 9.99 20.29
C HIS A 122 9.10 9.95 19.66
N LYS A 123 9.24 9.15 18.61
CA LYS A 123 10.48 9.03 17.83
C LYS A 123 10.16 9.10 16.34
N VAL A 124 11.00 9.80 15.59
CA VAL A 124 10.95 9.82 14.13
C VAL A 124 12.09 8.96 13.60
N GLU A 125 11.75 7.98 12.80
CA GLU A 125 12.70 7.16 12.04
C GLU A 125 12.60 7.52 10.56
N SER A 126 13.74 7.70 9.92
CA SER A 126 13.83 8.02 8.49
C SER A 126 14.82 7.10 7.82
N THR A 127 14.45 6.53 6.70
CA THR A 127 15.30 5.64 5.90
C THR A 127 15.22 6.04 4.42
N PRO A 128 16.34 6.10 3.72
CA PRO A 128 16.35 6.32 2.28
C PRO A 128 15.57 5.21 1.56
N GLN A 129 14.76 5.60 0.58
CA GLN A 129 14.03 4.67 -0.29
C GLN A 129 14.49 4.82 -1.73
N MET A 130 14.56 3.70 -2.44
CA MET A 130 14.67 3.69 -3.89
C MET A 130 13.26 3.86 -4.49
N ARG A 131 12.78 5.10 -4.52
CA ARG A 131 11.46 5.46 -5.05
C ARG A 131 11.61 6.58 -6.06
N THR A 132 10.98 6.42 -7.22
CA THR A 132 10.81 7.50 -8.19
C THR A 132 9.36 7.95 -8.15
N ILE A 133 9.13 9.25 -7.93
CA ILE A 133 7.82 9.87 -8.04
C ILE A 133 7.72 10.47 -9.45
N PHE A 134 6.69 10.12 -10.18
CA PHE A 134 6.50 10.60 -11.56
C PHE A 134 5.02 10.84 -11.86
N LEU A 135 4.74 11.68 -12.83
CA LEU A 135 3.42 11.84 -13.42
C LEU A 135 3.30 10.89 -14.61
N GLY A 136 2.47 9.86 -14.47
CA GLY A 136 2.13 8.96 -15.56
C GLY A 136 1.14 9.61 -16.52
N MET A 137 1.47 9.65 -17.80
CA MET A 137 0.62 10.22 -18.85
C MET A 137 0.28 9.14 -19.87
N ASP A 138 -1.00 8.75 -19.93
CA ASP A 138 -1.48 7.81 -20.94
C ASP A 138 -1.39 8.44 -22.32
N GLN A 139 -0.60 7.85 -23.20
CA GLN A 139 -0.38 8.33 -24.57
C GLN A 139 -1.11 7.48 -25.61
N ALA A 140 -1.69 6.37 -25.24
CA ALA A 140 -2.28 5.39 -26.14
C ALA A 140 -3.80 5.54 -26.28
N ALA A 141 -4.51 5.73 -25.17
CA ALA A 141 -5.96 5.81 -25.18
C ALA A 141 -6.47 7.08 -25.88
N ASP A 142 -7.58 6.99 -26.61
CA ASP A 142 -8.22 8.16 -27.22
C ASP A 142 -8.89 9.05 -26.17
N LYS A 143 -9.41 8.45 -25.11
CA LYS A 143 -10.01 9.16 -23.97
C LYS A 143 -9.39 8.66 -22.67
N LEU A 144 -9.22 9.56 -21.71
CA LEU A 144 -8.76 9.19 -20.36
C LEU A 144 -9.85 8.42 -19.60
N ARG A 145 -9.47 7.42 -18.82
CA ARG A 145 -10.40 6.63 -17.99
C ARG A 145 -11.05 7.44 -16.88
N SER A 146 -10.40 8.51 -16.42
CA SER A 146 -10.87 9.32 -15.29
C SER A 146 -11.18 10.75 -15.72
N GLY A 147 -12.42 11.18 -15.47
CA GLY A 147 -12.78 12.57 -15.26
C GLY A 147 -12.85 13.52 -16.47
N ASN A 148 -12.44 13.14 -17.66
CA ASN A 148 -12.48 14.00 -18.82
C ASN A 148 -13.34 13.41 -19.95
N THR A 149 -14.30 14.19 -20.44
CA THR A 149 -15.19 13.79 -21.54
C THR A 149 -14.63 14.10 -22.92
N GLY A 150 -13.51 14.81 -23.00
CA GLY A 150 -12.84 15.19 -24.26
C GLY A 150 -11.77 14.19 -24.70
N ASP A 151 -11.09 14.56 -25.78
CA ASP A 151 -9.95 13.82 -26.30
C ASP A 151 -8.79 13.83 -25.30
N ASN A 152 -7.97 12.79 -25.34
CA ASN A 152 -6.82 12.65 -24.47
C ASN A 152 -5.74 13.70 -24.81
N PRO A 153 -5.50 14.72 -23.97
CA PRO A 153 -4.54 15.77 -24.25
C PRO A 153 -3.10 15.26 -24.22
N PHE A 154 -2.83 14.14 -23.55
CA PHE A 154 -1.49 13.58 -23.40
C PHE A 154 -0.97 12.87 -24.67
N LYS A 155 -1.80 12.68 -25.67
CA LYS A 155 -1.35 12.27 -27.01
C LYS A 155 -0.48 13.35 -27.66
N LYS A 156 -0.69 14.63 -27.32
CA LYS A 156 0.09 15.76 -27.84
C LYS A 156 1.41 15.89 -27.08
N LYS A 157 2.53 15.87 -27.79
CA LYS A 157 3.87 16.00 -27.20
C LYS A 157 4.04 17.32 -26.46
N GLU A 158 3.51 18.40 -27.03
CA GLU A 158 3.61 19.77 -26.50
C GLU A 158 2.97 19.87 -25.11
N VAL A 159 1.83 19.19 -24.88
CA VAL A 159 1.16 19.14 -23.58
C VAL A 159 2.03 18.43 -22.53
N ARG A 160 2.63 17.30 -22.90
CA ARG A 160 3.52 16.56 -22.00
C ARG A 160 4.77 17.37 -21.68
N GLN A 161 5.33 18.07 -22.67
CA GLN A 161 6.49 18.93 -22.50
C GLN A 161 6.18 20.14 -21.61
N ALA A 162 5.02 20.76 -21.77
CA ALA A 162 4.59 21.87 -20.92
C ALA A 162 4.46 21.43 -19.44
N LEU A 163 3.86 20.25 -19.19
CA LEU A 163 3.78 19.69 -17.84
C LEU A 163 5.16 19.38 -17.26
N TYR A 164 6.07 18.82 -18.05
CA TYR A 164 7.44 18.57 -17.61
C TYR A 164 8.16 19.86 -17.21
N GLN A 165 7.98 20.93 -17.99
CA GLN A 165 8.59 22.24 -17.72
C GLN A 165 7.95 22.99 -16.55
N ALA A 166 6.73 22.61 -16.15
CA ALA A 166 6.03 23.20 -15.01
C ALA A 166 6.43 22.57 -13.65
N ILE A 167 7.21 21.50 -13.69
CA ILE A 167 7.74 20.86 -12.46
C ILE A 167 9.11 21.47 -12.19
N ASP A 168 9.21 22.18 -11.08
CA ASP A 168 10.44 22.83 -10.62
C ASP A 168 11.25 21.90 -9.68
#